data_ea599076267319420ad4d7087a60b21a
#
_entry.id   ea599076267319420ad4d7087a60b21a
#
_cell.length_a   1.000
_cell.length_b   1.000
_cell.length_c   1.000
_cell.angle_alpha   90.00
_cell.angle_beta   90.00
_cell.angle_gamma   90.00
#
_symmetry.space_group_name_H-M   'P 1'
#
loop_
_entity.id
_entity.type
_entity.pdbx_description
1 polymer ?
#
loop_
_entity_poly.entity_id
_entity_poly.type
_entity_poly.pdbx_seq_one_letter_code
_entity_poly.pdbx_strand_id
1 'polypeptide(L)'
;NPQKRAQYDNGGDFNFEGDEDFDPNDLFARMRSQFNDMEDMFGKFRGGFHNQRQRKGSNVQSNITITLEEAYRGGEFDVEINREKACHHCNGTGSSDGKSTKCPHCNGKGLISKMNQVGGGSFQMFLSQCPHCHGTGRIINTPCSHCHGTGIEYETTIEKISIPAGISDGMTIVIPNEGNSPEGGGINGDLYINVTVK
;
A
#
# COMPACT_ATOMS: atom_id res chain seq x y z
N ASN A 1 19.81 14.73 -32.01
CA ASN A 1 21.10 15.28 -31.72
C ASN A 1 22.16 14.21 -31.96
N PRO A 2 23.07 14.37 -32.99
CA PRO A 2 24.01 13.33 -33.40
C PRO A 2 24.99 12.91 -32.29
N GLN A 3 25.29 13.79 -31.34
CA GLN A 3 26.16 13.49 -30.21
C GLN A 3 25.54 12.49 -29.20
N LYS A 4 24.21 12.47 -29.05
CA LYS A 4 23.53 11.50 -28.21
C LYS A 4 23.38 10.11 -28.87
N ARG A 5 23.39 10.03 -30.19
CA ARG A 5 23.40 8.76 -30.93
C ARG A 5 24.76 8.07 -30.82
N ALA A 6 25.86 8.82 -30.98
CA ALA A 6 27.20 8.27 -30.86
C ALA A 6 27.53 7.69 -29.48
N GLN A 7 26.88 8.20 -28.42
CA GLN A 7 27.01 7.68 -27.06
C GLN A 7 26.21 6.40 -26.82
N TYR A 8 25.15 6.16 -27.62
CA TYR A 8 24.33 4.95 -27.53
C TYR A 8 24.90 3.81 -28.40
N ASP A 9 25.52 4.15 -29.50
CA ASP A 9 26.14 3.19 -30.46
C ASP A 9 27.50 2.69 -29.99
N ASN A 10 28.20 3.44 -29.11
CA ASN A 10 29.34 2.95 -28.37
C ASN A 10 28.84 2.31 -27.06
N GLY A 11 28.22 1.13 -27.23
CA GLY A 11 27.90 0.24 -26.10
C GLY A 11 29.09 0.20 -25.17
N GLY A 12 28.90 0.59 -23.89
CA GLY A 12 29.94 0.72 -22.91
C GLY A 12 30.81 -0.52 -22.80
N ASP A 13 31.85 -0.56 -23.62
CA ASP A 13 32.95 -1.48 -23.50
C ASP A 13 33.71 -1.08 -22.24
N PHE A 14 33.46 -1.76 -21.16
CA PHE A 14 34.36 -1.80 -20.02
C PHE A 14 35.58 -2.63 -20.45
N ASN A 15 36.52 -2.00 -21.18
CA ASN A 15 37.84 -2.53 -21.36
C ASN A 15 38.52 -2.62 -20.01
N PHE A 16 38.58 -3.81 -19.49
CA PHE A 16 39.38 -4.20 -18.35
C PHE A 16 40.79 -4.52 -18.88
N GLU A 17 41.60 -3.48 -19.13
CA GLU A 17 43.05 -3.66 -19.30
C GLU A 17 43.65 -3.80 -17.91
N GLY A 18 44.31 -4.91 -17.67
CA GLY A 18 44.83 -5.34 -16.39
C GLY A 18 45.94 -4.41 -15.87
N ASP A 19 45.75 -3.93 -14.66
CA ASP A 19 46.83 -3.48 -13.78
C ASP A 19 46.89 -4.46 -12.58
N GLU A 20 48.09 -4.93 -12.29
CA GLU A 20 48.42 -6.00 -11.33
C GLU A 20 48.24 -5.62 -9.84
N ASP A 21 47.62 -4.48 -9.51
CA ASP A 21 47.30 -4.08 -8.13
C ASP A 21 45.79 -3.91 -7.93
N PHE A 22 45.03 -5.01 -8.07
CA PHE A 22 43.61 -5.02 -7.75
C PHE A 22 43.42 -5.09 -6.24
N ASP A 23 43.21 -3.95 -5.58
CA ASP A 23 42.73 -3.93 -4.19
C ASP A 23 41.20 -3.99 -4.14
N PRO A 24 40.63 -5.11 -3.62
CA PRO A 24 39.18 -5.27 -3.48
C PRO A 24 38.53 -4.17 -2.63
N ASN A 25 39.29 -3.55 -1.72
CA ASN A 25 38.78 -2.46 -0.88
C ASN A 25 38.61 -1.15 -1.64
N ASP A 26 39.45 -0.89 -2.64
CA ASP A 26 39.38 0.34 -3.45
C ASP A 26 38.20 0.26 -4.45
N LEU A 27 37.93 -0.94 -4.99
CA LEU A 27 36.70 -1.20 -5.79
C LEU A 27 35.44 -1.03 -4.95
N PHE A 28 35.48 -1.52 -3.71
CA PHE A 28 34.36 -1.39 -2.78
C PHE A 28 34.12 0.06 -2.38
N ALA A 29 35.18 0.84 -2.21
CA ALA A 29 35.11 2.27 -1.91
C ALA A 29 34.56 3.08 -3.09
N ARG A 30 34.99 2.79 -4.32
CA ARG A 30 34.49 3.41 -5.56
C ARG A 30 33.02 3.02 -5.83
N MET A 31 32.68 1.76 -5.61
CA MET A 31 31.31 1.29 -5.74
C MET A 31 30.40 1.95 -4.68
N ARG A 32 30.89 2.13 -3.46
CA ARG A 32 30.16 2.79 -2.37
C ARG A 32 29.97 4.29 -2.61
N SER A 33 30.95 5.00 -3.20
CA SER A 33 30.81 6.41 -3.58
C SER A 33 29.79 6.58 -4.72
N GLN A 34 29.81 5.69 -5.70
CA GLN A 34 28.86 5.69 -6.81
C GLN A 34 27.44 5.32 -6.37
N PHE A 35 27.30 4.47 -5.35
CA PHE A 35 26.00 4.18 -4.71
C PHE A 35 25.49 5.36 -3.87
N ASN A 36 26.37 6.11 -3.17
CA ASN A 36 25.98 7.32 -2.45
C ASN A 36 25.51 8.42 -3.42
N ASP A 37 26.21 8.62 -4.55
CA ASP A 37 25.78 9.58 -5.57
C ASP A 37 24.45 9.16 -6.24
N MET A 38 24.20 7.85 -6.37
CA MET A 38 22.94 7.33 -6.88
C MET A 38 21.82 7.42 -5.84
N GLU A 39 22.14 7.29 -4.55
CA GLU A 39 21.19 7.50 -3.45
C GLU A 39 20.81 8.97 -3.31
N ASP A 40 21.77 9.90 -3.53
CA ASP A 40 21.51 11.34 -3.57
C ASP A 40 20.77 11.76 -4.85
N MET A 41 21.03 11.14 -6.00
CA MET A 41 20.30 11.37 -7.23
C MET A 41 18.87 10.79 -7.16
N PHE A 42 18.69 9.62 -6.56
CA PHE A 42 17.37 9.04 -6.24
C PHE A 42 16.69 9.81 -5.10
N GLY A 43 17.43 10.35 -4.15
CA GLY A 43 16.95 11.21 -3.07
C GLY A 43 16.40 12.53 -3.62
N LYS A 44 17.08 13.17 -4.58
CA LYS A 44 16.60 14.38 -5.25
C LYS A 44 15.39 14.14 -6.17
N PHE A 45 15.32 13.00 -6.84
CA PHE A 45 14.13 12.59 -7.61
C PHE A 45 12.96 12.20 -6.70
N ARG A 46 13.26 11.77 -5.47
CA ARG A 46 12.29 11.37 -4.42
C ARG A 46 11.93 12.51 -3.47
N GLY A 47 12.67 13.63 -3.51
CA GLY A 47 12.45 14.82 -2.67
C GLY A 47 11.20 15.63 -3.01
N GLY A 48 10.42 15.24 -4.03
CA GLY A 48 9.16 15.89 -4.38
C GLY A 48 7.89 15.24 -3.82
N PHE A 49 7.95 14.00 -3.34
CA PHE A 49 6.76 13.30 -2.85
C PHE A 49 7.08 12.51 -1.57
N HIS A 50 7.29 13.22 -0.46
CA HIS A 50 6.99 12.68 0.87
C HIS A 50 5.46 12.65 1.04
N ASN A 51 4.78 12.16 0.03
CA ASN A 51 3.41 11.67 0.19
C ASN A 51 3.56 10.36 0.97
N GLN A 52 3.41 10.47 2.27
CA GLN A 52 3.13 9.33 3.13
C GLN A 52 1.95 8.65 2.44
N ARG A 53 2.21 7.60 1.64
CA ARG A 53 1.16 6.84 0.95
C ARG A 53 0.25 6.35 2.06
N GLN A 54 -0.85 7.07 2.26
CA GLN A 54 -1.89 6.68 3.18
C GLN A 54 -2.31 5.27 2.76
N ARG A 55 -2.27 4.35 3.69
CA ARG A 55 -2.71 2.99 3.43
C ARG A 55 -4.18 3.07 3.03
N LYS A 56 -4.54 2.48 1.89
CA LYS A 56 -5.92 2.34 1.47
C LYS A 56 -6.40 0.97 1.92
N GLY A 57 -7.60 0.93 2.51
CA GLY A 57 -8.28 -0.31 2.88
C GLY A 57 -8.69 -1.12 1.65
N SER A 58 -9.06 -2.37 1.84
CA SER A 58 -9.59 -3.22 0.80
C SER A 58 -11.00 -2.78 0.40
N ASN A 59 -11.35 -3.05 -0.86
CA ASN A 59 -12.69 -2.77 -1.34
C ASN A 59 -13.69 -3.82 -0.82
N VAL A 60 -14.93 -3.39 -0.62
CA VAL A 60 -16.06 -4.25 -0.23
C VAL A 60 -16.98 -4.43 -1.41
N GLN A 61 -17.57 -5.61 -1.53
CA GLN A 61 -18.60 -5.91 -2.54
C GLN A 61 -19.88 -6.30 -1.85
N SER A 62 -20.98 -5.71 -2.29
CA SER A 62 -22.35 -6.10 -1.91
C SER A 62 -23.20 -6.31 -3.14
N ASN A 63 -24.29 -7.06 -3.02
CA ASN A 63 -25.20 -7.34 -4.12
C ASN A 63 -26.61 -6.91 -3.74
N ILE A 64 -27.31 -6.32 -4.69
CA ILE A 64 -28.71 -5.98 -4.54
C ILE A 64 -29.51 -6.55 -5.71
N THR A 65 -30.70 -7.01 -5.43
CA THR A 65 -31.64 -7.44 -6.46
C THR A 65 -32.86 -6.52 -6.45
N ILE A 66 -33.15 -5.92 -7.60
CA ILE A 66 -34.25 -4.99 -7.80
C ILE A 66 -35.18 -5.51 -8.92
N THR A 67 -36.39 -5.03 -8.95
CA THR A 67 -37.32 -5.32 -10.04
C THR A 67 -37.09 -4.44 -11.26
N LEU A 68 -37.60 -4.82 -12.42
CA LEU A 68 -37.49 -4.03 -13.65
C LEU A 68 -38.14 -2.64 -13.51
N GLU A 69 -39.25 -2.55 -12.78
CA GLU A 69 -39.91 -1.27 -12.51
C GLU A 69 -39.07 -0.35 -11.62
N GLU A 70 -38.42 -0.90 -10.60
CA GLU A 70 -37.52 -0.21 -9.73
C GLU A 70 -36.27 0.25 -10.50
N ALA A 71 -35.71 -0.58 -11.36
CA ALA A 71 -34.60 -0.23 -12.24
C ALA A 71 -34.96 0.91 -13.20
N TYR A 72 -36.19 0.92 -13.72
CA TYR A 72 -36.65 2.00 -14.58
C TYR A 72 -36.84 3.32 -13.83
N ARG A 73 -37.42 3.27 -12.63
CA ARG A 73 -37.70 4.48 -11.83
C ARG A 73 -36.46 5.00 -11.09
N GLY A 74 -35.56 4.11 -10.70
CA GLY A 74 -34.52 4.41 -9.73
C GLY A 74 -35.10 4.65 -8.34
N GLY A 75 -34.25 5.01 -7.39
CA GLY A 75 -34.68 5.32 -6.03
C GLY A 75 -33.62 5.00 -4.98
N GLU A 76 -34.03 5.05 -3.72
CA GLU A 76 -33.18 4.68 -2.58
C GLU A 76 -33.54 3.25 -2.16
N PHE A 77 -32.51 2.43 -1.98
CA PHE A 77 -32.62 1.03 -1.61
C PHE A 77 -31.78 0.73 -0.39
N ASP A 78 -32.30 -0.09 0.51
CA ASP A 78 -31.60 -0.55 1.67
C ASP A 78 -30.65 -1.70 1.27
N VAL A 79 -29.34 -1.49 1.46
CA VAL A 79 -28.30 -2.47 1.14
C VAL A 79 -27.57 -2.85 2.41
N GLU A 80 -27.48 -4.15 2.67
CA GLU A 80 -26.68 -4.69 3.75
C GLU A 80 -25.20 -4.67 3.36
N ILE A 81 -24.37 -4.04 4.20
CA ILE A 81 -22.95 -3.88 3.98
C ILE A 81 -22.21 -4.47 5.17
N ASN A 82 -21.34 -5.42 4.88
CA ASN A 82 -20.44 -6.03 5.83
C ASN A 82 -19.04 -5.48 5.58
N ARG A 83 -18.51 -4.69 6.51
CA ARG A 83 -17.20 -4.04 6.36
C ARG A 83 -16.43 -3.95 7.66
N GLU A 84 -15.11 -3.78 7.51
CA GLU A 84 -14.21 -3.45 8.60
C GLU A 84 -14.14 -1.93 8.74
N LYS A 85 -14.52 -1.43 9.91
CA LYS A 85 -14.39 -0.01 10.25
C LYS A 85 -13.30 0.22 11.28
N ALA A 86 -12.81 1.46 11.34
CA ALA A 86 -11.92 1.88 12.42
C ALA A 86 -12.64 1.68 13.76
N CYS A 87 -12.00 0.96 14.68
CA CYS A 87 -12.55 0.70 16.00
C CYS A 87 -12.92 2.01 16.70
N HIS A 88 -14.19 2.14 17.09
CA HIS A 88 -14.72 3.35 17.71
C HIS A 88 -14.09 3.67 19.07
N HIS A 89 -13.60 2.65 19.80
CA HIS A 89 -13.01 2.83 21.11
C HIS A 89 -11.61 3.45 21.06
N CYS A 90 -10.79 3.07 20.08
CA CYS A 90 -9.42 3.58 19.90
C CYS A 90 -9.22 4.45 18.65
N ASN A 91 -10.29 4.77 17.93
CA ASN A 91 -10.25 5.55 16.69
C ASN A 91 -9.23 5.01 15.67
N GLY A 92 -9.16 3.70 15.53
CA GLY A 92 -8.29 3.03 14.58
C GLY A 92 -6.82 2.94 14.98
N THR A 93 -6.42 3.42 16.15
CA THR A 93 -5.02 3.37 16.60
C THR A 93 -4.57 1.99 17.06
N GLY A 94 -5.51 1.14 17.47
CA GLY A 94 -5.26 -0.16 18.10
C GLY A 94 -4.82 -0.06 19.56
N SER A 95 -4.61 1.14 20.10
CA SER A 95 -4.14 1.38 21.46
C SER A 95 -5.25 1.94 22.35
N SER A 96 -5.37 1.47 23.58
CA SER A 96 -6.36 1.96 24.53
C SER A 96 -6.07 3.38 25.01
N ASP A 97 -4.82 3.82 24.98
CA ASP A 97 -4.39 5.18 25.31
C ASP A 97 -4.29 6.11 24.09
N GLY A 98 -4.69 5.63 22.90
CA GLY A 98 -4.61 6.36 21.64
C GLY A 98 -3.18 6.61 21.15
N LYS A 99 -2.16 6.10 21.85
CA LYS A 99 -0.75 6.31 21.50
C LYS A 99 -0.18 5.08 20.82
N SER A 100 0.42 5.28 19.67
CA SER A 100 1.22 4.27 18.98
C SER A 100 2.59 4.85 18.64
N THR A 101 3.65 4.10 18.90
CA THR A 101 5.02 4.53 18.61
C THR A 101 5.45 3.95 17.27
N LYS A 102 6.17 4.72 16.45
CA LYS A 102 6.77 4.18 15.22
C LYS A 102 7.73 3.04 15.58
N CYS A 103 7.62 1.92 14.89
CA CYS A 103 8.53 0.81 15.10
C CYS A 103 9.96 1.23 14.75
N PRO A 104 10.91 1.19 15.70
CA PRO A 104 12.29 1.62 15.44
C PRO A 104 13.02 0.69 14.48
N HIS A 105 12.62 -0.59 14.40
CA HIS A 105 13.30 -1.58 13.55
C HIS A 105 13.04 -1.37 12.05
N CYS A 106 11.86 -0.92 11.67
CA CYS A 106 11.50 -0.63 10.28
C CYS A 106 11.22 0.86 10.02
N ASN A 107 11.46 1.73 11.01
CA ASN A 107 11.18 3.17 10.95
C ASN A 107 9.74 3.47 10.47
N GLY A 108 8.78 2.67 10.91
CA GLY A 108 7.37 2.83 10.56
C GLY A 108 6.95 2.26 9.21
N LYS A 109 7.87 1.65 8.45
CA LYS A 109 7.57 1.10 7.11
C LYS A 109 6.77 -0.21 7.15
N GLY A 110 6.82 -0.96 8.26
CA GLY A 110 6.22 -2.28 8.39
C GLY A 110 6.98 -3.39 7.66
N LEU A 111 7.87 -3.02 6.75
CA LEU A 111 8.66 -3.94 5.93
C LEU A 111 10.16 -3.70 6.16
N ILE A 112 10.94 -4.75 6.06
CA ILE A 112 12.40 -4.71 6.06
C ILE A 112 12.91 -5.34 4.77
N SER A 113 13.98 -4.77 4.21
CA SER A 113 14.67 -5.34 3.07
C SER A 113 15.82 -6.23 3.56
N LYS A 114 15.87 -7.46 3.06
CA LYS A 114 17.01 -8.37 3.24
C LYS A 114 17.67 -8.58 1.90
N MET A 115 18.98 -8.37 1.85
CA MET A 115 19.79 -8.71 0.68
C MET A 115 20.39 -10.10 0.89
N ASN A 116 20.07 -11.03 0.00
CA ASN A 116 20.71 -12.34 -0.04
C ASN A 116 21.60 -12.42 -1.26
N GLN A 117 22.81 -12.89 -1.06
CA GLN A 117 23.73 -13.19 -2.14
C GLN A 117 23.30 -14.53 -2.77
N VAL A 118 22.93 -14.48 -4.04
CA VAL A 118 22.61 -15.65 -4.85
C VAL A 118 23.84 -15.93 -5.70
N GLY A 119 24.31 -17.17 -5.74
CA GLY A 119 25.58 -17.56 -6.33
C GLY A 119 25.93 -16.84 -7.65
N GLY A 120 27.24 -16.59 -7.87
CA GLY A 120 27.73 -15.86 -9.03
C GLY A 120 27.84 -14.33 -8.86
N GLY A 121 27.84 -13.81 -7.61
CA GLY A 121 28.03 -12.37 -7.35
C GLY A 121 26.75 -11.52 -7.48
N SER A 122 25.61 -12.13 -7.77
CA SER A 122 24.32 -11.44 -7.86
C SER A 122 23.71 -11.27 -6.48
N PHE A 123 23.17 -10.08 -6.19
CA PHE A 123 22.43 -9.77 -4.97
C PHE A 123 20.93 -9.68 -5.29
N GLN A 124 20.13 -10.40 -4.53
CA GLN A 124 18.67 -10.32 -4.63
C GLN A 124 18.10 -9.69 -3.36
N MET A 125 17.28 -8.65 -3.52
CA MET A 125 16.61 -7.96 -2.43
C MET A 125 15.23 -8.56 -2.22
N PHE A 126 14.99 -9.05 -1.01
CA PHE A 126 13.68 -9.54 -0.57
C PHE A 126 13.07 -8.56 0.42
N LEU A 127 11.82 -8.23 0.21
CA LEU A 127 11.01 -7.49 1.18
C LEU A 127 10.28 -8.50 2.07
N SER A 128 10.49 -8.40 3.37
CA SER A 128 9.80 -9.23 4.37
C SER A 128 9.10 -8.35 5.40
N GLN A 129 8.05 -8.87 6.00
CA GLN A 129 7.40 -8.19 7.11
C GLN A 129 8.38 -7.98 8.25
N CYS A 130 8.30 -6.81 8.88
CA CYS A 130 9.12 -6.52 10.07
C CYS A 130 8.70 -7.43 11.22
N PRO A 131 9.59 -8.27 11.76
CA PRO A 131 9.24 -9.20 12.83
C PRO A 131 8.90 -8.51 14.16
N HIS A 132 9.31 -7.26 14.32
CA HIS A 132 9.10 -6.50 15.55
C HIS A 132 7.70 -5.87 15.66
N CYS A 133 7.10 -5.53 14.54
CA CYS A 133 5.76 -4.93 14.48
C CYS A 133 4.79 -5.73 13.61
N HIS A 134 5.17 -6.91 13.15
CA HIS A 134 4.35 -7.80 12.32
C HIS A 134 3.69 -7.11 11.12
N GLY A 135 4.43 -6.20 10.47
CA GLY A 135 3.94 -5.49 9.29
C GLY A 135 3.20 -4.17 9.56
N THR A 136 2.77 -3.92 10.81
CA THR A 136 1.98 -2.72 11.14
C THR A 136 2.77 -1.40 11.05
N GLY A 137 4.08 -1.47 11.21
CA GLY A 137 4.96 -0.29 11.27
C GLY A 137 4.90 0.46 12.60
N ARG A 138 4.07 0.01 13.54
CA ARG A 138 3.86 0.66 14.85
C ARG A 138 3.98 -0.36 15.97
N ILE A 139 4.34 0.12 17.15
CA ILE A 139 4.35 -0.66 18.40
C ILE A 139 3.26 -0.09 19.29
N ILE A 140 2.41 -0.97 19.76
CA ILE A 140 1.31 -0.68 20.66
C ILE A 140 1.69 -1.24 22.03
N ASN A 141 1.88 -0.38 23.02
CA ASN A 141 2.26 -0.80 24.38
C ASN A 141 1.04 -1.29 25.18
N THR A 142 -0.12 -0.66 24.95
CA THR A 142 -1.39 -0.98 25.61
C THR A 142 -2.43 -1.32 24.55
N PRO A 143 -2.60 -2.59 24.17
CA PRO A 143 -3.58 -2.97 23.15
C PRO A 143 -4.99 -2.57 23.59
N CYS A 144 -5.77 -2.06 22.65
CA CYS A 144 -7.17 -1.76 22.88
C CYS A 144 -7.92 -3.07 23.18
N SER A 145 -8.63 -3.10 24.29
CA SER A 145 -9.39 -4.29 24.72
C SER A 145 -10.53 -4.65 23.78
N HIS A 146 -11.04 -3.68 23.02
CA HIS A 146 -12.17 -3.86 22.12
C HIS A 146 -11.76 -4.53 20.80
N CYS A 147 -10.70 -4.03 20.15
CA CYS A 147 -10.19 -4.57 18.88
C CYS A 147 -8.92 -5.42 19.03
N HIS A 148 -8.48 -5.70 20.26
CA HIS A 148 -7.28 -6.49 20.56
C HIS A 148 -6.01 -6.01 19.86
N GLY A 149 -5.92 -4.71 19.62
CA GLY A 149 -4.73 -4.08 19.01
C GLY A 149 -4.79 -3.92 17.49
N THR A 150 -5.80 -4.46 16.80
CA THR A 150 -5.94 -4.35 15.33
C THR A 150 -6.30 -2.94 14.87
N GLY A 151 -7.05 -2.22 15.69
CA GLY A 151 -7.59 -0.91 15.34
C GLY A 151 -8.83 -0.96 14.46
N ILE A 152 -9.32 -2.14 14.11
CA ILE A 152 -10.51 -2.36 13.27
C ILE A 152 -11.55 -3.21 13.99
N GLU A 153 -12.79 -3.06 13.60
CA GLU A 153 -13.91 -3.87 14.05
C GLU A 153 -14.83 -4.19 12.88
N TYR A 154 -15.49 -5.35 12.94
CA TYR A 154 -16.47 -5.75 11.94
C TYR A 154 -17.81 -5.08 12.22
N GLU A 155 -18.38 -4.47 11.21
CA GLU A 155 -19.68 -3.84 11.27
C GLU A 155 -20.57 -4.35 10.13
N THR A 156 -21.79 -4.75 10.48
CA THR A 156 -22.86 -5.00 9.53
C THR A 156 -23.86 -3.87 9.64
N THR A 157 -24.00 -3.08 8.60
CA THR A 157 -24.94 -1.95 8.55
C THR A 157 -25.84 -2.04 7.34
N ILE A 158 -27.06 -1.51 7.48
CA ILE A 158 -27.98 -1.30 6.35
C ILE A 158 -27.89 0.17 5.98
N GLU A 159 -27.43 0.46 4.77
CA GLU A 159 -27.30 1.83 4.27
C GLU A 159 -28.23 2.05 3.07
N LYS A 160 -28.78 3.26 2.99
CA LYS A 160 -29.61 3.69 1.87
C LYS A 160 -28.74 4.15 0.71
N ILE A 161 -28.84 3.44 -0.38
CA ILE A 161 -28.06 3.70 -1.59
C ILE A 161 -28.98 4.19 -2.68
N SER A 162 -28.62 5.33 -3.28
CA SER A 162 -29.33 5.89 -4.42
C SER A 162 -28.93 5.16 -5.70
N ILE A 163 -29.90 4.51 -6.33
CA ILE A 163 -29.73 3.84 -7.63
C ILE A 163 -30.37 4.74 -8.70
N PRO A 164 -29.61 5.14 -9.74
CA PRO A 164 -30.15 5.97 -10.81
C PRO A 164 -31.18 5.24 -11.65
N ALA A 165 -32.15 5.99 -12.18
CA ALA A 165 -33.14 5.46 -13.11
C ALA A 165 -32.49 4.96 -14.40
N GLY A 166 -32.98 3.85 -14.94
CA GLY A 166 -32.46 3.23 -16.17
C GLY A 166 -31.22 2.38 -15.97
N ILE A 167 -30.94 1.93 -14.74
CA ILE A 167 -29.84 1.01 -14.49
C ILE A 167 -30.08 -0.34 -15.16
N SER A 168 -29.04 -0.92 -15.77
CA SER A 168 -29.11 -2.23 -16.43
C SER A 168 -28.66 -3.35 -15.51
N ASP A 169 -29.16 -4.57 -15.80
CA ASP A 169 -28.68 -5.77 -15.11
C ASP A 169 -27.16 -5.94 -15.21
N GLY A 170 -26.53 -6.36 -14.12
CA GLY A 170 -25.09 -6.56 -14.02
C GLY A 170 -24.28 -5.27 -13.87
N MET A 171 -24.89 -4.09 -13.78
CA MET A 171 -24.15 -2.86 -13.52
C MET A 171 -23.66 -2.80 -12.08
N THR A 172 -22.51 -2.18 -11.90
CA THR A 172 -21.88 -1.97 -10.59
C THR A 172 -21.83 -0.48 -10.25
N ILE A 173 -22.36 -0.15 -9.08
CA ILE A 173 -22.27 1.21 -8.51
C ILE A 173 -21.07 1.23 -7.59
N VAL A 174 -20.21 2.27 -7.71
CA VAL A 174 -19.02 2.45 -6.88
C VAL A 174 -19.23 3.64 -5.97
N ILE A 175 -19.12 3.41 -4.66
CA ILE A 175 -19.17 4.44 -3.63
C ILE A 175 -17.78 4.57 -3.03
N PRO A 176 -17.10 5.71 -3.24
CA PRO A 176 -15.73 5.89 -2.78
C PRO A 176 -15.66 6.02 -1.26
N ASN A 177 -14.61 5.44 -0.67
CA ASN A 177 -14.30 5.46 0.77
C ASN A 177 -15.31 4.78 1.71
N GLU A 178 -16.25 3.99 1.17
CA GLU A 178 -17.23 3.22 1.95
C GLU A 178 -16.88 1.73 2.05
N GLY A 179 -15.68 1.34 1.65
CA GLY A 179 -15.11 0.01 1.85
C GLY A 179 -14.45 -0.16 3.22
N ASN A 180 -13.58 -1.16 3.32
CA ASN A 180 -12.89 -1.49 4.56
C ASN A 180 -11.90 -0.41 4.98
N SER A 181 -11.79 -0.20 6.27
CA SER A 181 -10.73 0.62 6.88
C SER A 181 -9.42 -0.17 6.93
N PRO A 182 -8.27 0.46 6.64
CA PRO A 182 -6.99 -0.22 6.78
C PRO A 182 -6.56 -0.29 8.24
N GLU A 183 -5.86 -1.36 8.62
CA GLU A 183 -5.24 -1.46 9.93
C GLU A 183 -4.29 -0.29 10.21
N GLY A 184 -4.40 0.28 11.40
CA GLY A 184 -3.54 1.39 11.83
C GLY A 184 -3.88 2.75 11.23
N GLY A 185 -5.06 2.89 10.61
CA GLY A 185 -5.58 4.12 10.05
C GLY A 185 -5.10 4.42 8.62
N GLY A 186 -5.91 5.14 7.89
CA GLY A 186 -5.67 5.47 6.48
C GLY A 186 -6.95 5.89 5.77
N ILE A 187 -6.99 5.71 4.46
CA ILE A 187 -8.16 5.94 3.63
C ILE A 187 -8.90 4.61 3.47
N ASN A 188 -10.21 4.61 3.64
CA ASN A 188 -11.02 3.44 3.40
C ASN A 188 -10.95 2.99 1.93
N GLY A 189 -11.22 1.70 1.69
CA GLY A 189 -11.48 1.18 0.36
C GLY A 189 -12.77 1.74 -0.25
N ASP A 190 -13.13 1.25 -1.41
CA ASP A 190 -14.38 1.62 -2.07
C ASP A 190 -15.41 0.49 -1.90
N LEU A 191 -16.69 0.86 -1.88
CA LEU A 191 -17.80 -0.08 -1.88
C LEU A 191 -18.33 -0.26 -3.31
N TYR A 192 -18.42 -1.51 -3.73
CA TYR A 192 -18.94 -1.92 -5.03
C TYR A 192 -20.28 -2.62 -4.80
N ILE A 193 -21.33 -2.09 -5.41
CA ILE A 193 -22.69 -2.68 -5.32
C ILE A 193 -23.05 -3.21 -6.69
N ASN A 194 -23.16 -4.53 -6.80
CA ASN A 194 -23.58 -5.19 -8.01
C ASN A 194 -25.11 -5.25 -8.05
N VAL A 195 -25.69 -4.70 -9.09
CA VAL A 195 -27.15 -4.65 -9.28
C VAL A 195 -27.59 -5.80 -10.17
N THR A 196 -28.53 -6.58 -9.67
CA THR A 196 -29.23 -7.64 -10.45
C THR A 196 -30.66 -7.23 -10.65
N VAL A 197 -31.13 -7.22 -11.90
CA VAL A 197 -32.53 -6.89 -12.26
C VAL A 197 -33.30 -8.18 -12.53
N LYS A 198 -34.44 -8.32 -11.90
CA LYS A 198 -35.35 -9.46 -12.07
C LYS A 198 -36.68 -9.05 -12.68
#